data_c07bb976271e3657cbc4db06b2275255
#
_entry.id   c07bb976271e3657cbc4db06b2275255
#
_cell.length_a   1.000
_cell.length_b   1.000
_cell.length_c   1.000
_cell.angle_alpha   90.00
_cell.angle_beta   90.00
_cell.angle_gamma   90.00
#
_symmetry.space_group_name_H-M   'P 1'
#
loop_
_entity.id
_entity.type
_entity.pdbx_description
1 polymer ?
#
loop_
_entity_poly.entity_id
_entity_poly.type
_entity_poly.pdbx_seq_one_letter_code
_entity_poly.pdbx_strand_id
1 'polypeptide(L)'
;MSIQEKKSAKGTPFAIVKFSDNTGEFELFLFAEILIQNRDKIKESESFVLTLQKDKLVNESSQRRINVRKILSLNDIINKPYSKVTIELNENCDINELKKILENKGQTEISIIIHNKNRKIYYNLQNSRKFDFNHLKAIKSKEYVKKITV
;
A
#
# COMPACT_ATOMS: atom_id res chain seq x y z
N MET A 1 8.20 -18.01 0.82
CA MET A 1 6.84 -18.34 0.33
C MET A 1 6.94 -19.56 -0.57
N SER A 2 6.00 -20.52 -0.51
CA SER A 2 5.89 -21.64 -1.46
C SER A 2 4.45 -21.74 -1.96
N ILE A 3 4.26 -22.21 -3.20
CA ILE A 3 2.95 -22.30 -3.85
C ILE A 3 2.76 -23.73 -4.36
N GLN A 4 1.65 -24.36 -4.00
CA GLN A 4 1.24 -25.66 -4.50
C GLN A 4 -0.14 -25.55 -5.15
N GLU A 5 -0.20 -25.58 -6.47
CA GLU A 5 -1.46 -25.61 -7.20
C GLU A 5 -2.01 -27.04 -7.24
N LYS A 6 -3.32 -27.17 -7.00
CA LYS A 6 -4.06 -28.42 -6.98
C LYS A 6 -5.41 -28.26 -7.68
N LYS A 7 -6.07 -29.38 -7.96
CA LYS A 7 -7.45 -29.41 -8.43
C LYS A 7 -8.33 -30.13 -7.41
N SER A 8 -9.51 -29.60 -7.16
CA SER A 8 -10.53 -30.27 -6.36
C SER A 8 -11.07 -31.51 -7.10
N ALA A 9 -11.84 -32.34 -6.40
CA ALA A 9 -12.52 -33.50 -7.02
C ALA A 9 -13.45 -33.11 -8.19
N LYS A 10 -13.92 -31.86 -8.22
CA LYS A 10 -14.74 -31.29 -9.29
C LYS A 10 -13.91 -30.60 -10.39
N GLY A 11 -12.57 -30.74 -10.38
CA GLY A 11 -11.68 -30.13 -11.36
C GLY A 11 -11.39 -28.65 -11.14
N THR A 12 -11.97 -28.00 -10.13
CA THR A 12 -11.76 -26.57 -9.85
C THR A 12 -10.35 -26.33 -9.31
N PRO A 13 -9.56 -25.41 -9.89
CA PRO A 13 -8.21 -25.14 -9.43
C PRO A 13 -8.24 -24.40 -8.07
N PHE A 14 -7.27 -24.68 -7.23
CA PHE A 14 -6.97 -23.94 -6.02
C PHE A 14 -5.47 -24.02 -5.72
N ALA A 15 -4.96 -23.15 -4.89
CA ALA A 15 -3.58 -23.24 -4.43
C ALA A 15 -3.52 -23.23 -2.89
N ILE A 16 -2.53 -23.95 -2.36
CA ILE A 16 -2.07 -23.81 -0.99
C ILE A 16 -0.82 -22.95 -1.05
N VAL A 17 -0.85 -21.80 -0.37
CA VAL A 17 0.27 -20.87 -0.36
C VAL A 17 0.76 -20.70 1.06
N LYS A 18 2.05 -20.93 1.26
CA LYS A 18 2.74 -20.72 2.52
C LYS A 18 3.34 -19.32 2.54
N PHE A 19 2.87 -18.50 3.47
CA PHE A 19 3.36 -17.15 3.72
C PHE A 19 4.14 -17.12 5.03
N SER A 20 4.93 -16.08 5.21
CA SER A 20 5.59 -15.75 6.47
C SER A 20 5.50 -14.24 6.74
N ASP A 21 5.39 -13.88 8.00
CA ASP A 21 5.52 -12.51 8.49
C ASP A 21 6.41 -12.49 9.76
N ASN A 22 6.43 -11.37 10.47
CA ASN A 22 7.23 -11.21 11.69
C ASN A 22 6.75 -12.08 12.86
N THR A 23 5.57 -12.71 12.76
CA THR A 23 4.97 -13.53 13.81
C THR A 23 5.16 -15.03 13.53
N GLY A 24 5.39 -15.43 12.29
CA GLY A 24 5.61 -16.82 11.92
C GLY A 24 5.23 -17.17 10.48
N GLU A 25 5.11 -18.47 10.24
CA GLU A 25 4.67 -19.04 8.96
C GLU A 25 3.22 -19.52 9.06
N PHE A 26 2.47 -19.35 7.98
CA PHE A 26 1.08 -19.77 7.90
C PHE A 26 0.70 -20.16 6.48
N GLU A 27 -0.25 -21.10 6.37
CA GLU A 27 -0.75 -21.56 5.09
C GLU A 27 -2.16 -21.04 4.85
N LEU A 28 -2.41 -20.55 3.64
CA LEU A 28 -3.72 -20.09 3.19
C LEU A 28 -4.15 -20.78 1.91
N PHE A 29 -5.44 -21.00 1.80
CA PHE A 29 -6.06 -21.53 0.59
C PHE A 29 -6.49 -20.38 -0.32
N LEU A 30 -6.00 -20.40 -1.56
CA LEU A 30 -6.45 -19.50 -2.62
C LEU A 30 -7.43 -20.28 -3.52
N PHE A 31 -8.70 -19.95 -3.42
CA PHE A 31 -9.72 -20.53 -4.28
C PHE A 31 -9.61 -19.98 -5.70
N ALA A 32 -10.23 -20.65 -6.65
CA ALA A 32 -10.09 -20.44 -8.10
C ALA A 32 -10.14 -18.97 -8.51
N GLU A 33 -11.09 -18.21 -8.01
CA GLU A 33 -11.25 -16.79 -8.36
C GLU A 33 -10.01 -15.96 -8.00
N ILE A 34 -9.58 -16.04 -6.75
CA ILE A 34 -8.41 -15.31 -6.24
C ILE A 34 -7.12 -15.81 -6.89
N LEU A 35 -7.01 -17.15 -7.10
CA LEU A 35 -5.85 -17.75 -7.75
C LEU A 35 -5.69 -17.26 -9.19
N ILE A 36 -6.76 -17.30 -10.00
CA ILE A 36 -6.72 -16.91 -11.40
C ILE A 36 -6.38 -15.42 -11.54
N GLN A 37 -6.99 -14.56 -10.71
CA GLN A 37 -6.75 -13.12 -10.76
C GLN A 37 -5.33 -12.71 -10.36
N ASN A 38 -4.64 -13.53 -9.56
CA ASN A 38 -3.36 -13.16 -8.97
C ASN A 38 -2.21 -14.12 -9.32
N ARG A 39 -2.43 -15.13 -10.16
CA ARG A 39 -1.43 -16.17 -10.50
C ARG A 39 -0.08 -15.60 -10.92
N ASP A 40 -0.09 -14.60 -11.81
CA ASP A 40 1.12 -13.99 -12.35
C ASP A 40 1.86 -13.10 -11.33
N LYS A 41 1.14 -12.62 -10.30
CA LYS A 41 1.66 -11.74 -9.25
C LYS A 41 2.24 -12.50 -8.07
N ILE A 42 1.68 -13.69 -7.75
CA ILE A 42 2.09 -14.48 -6.60
C ILE A 42 3.36 -15.24 -6.97
N LYS A 43 4.51 -14.64 -6.68
CA LYS A 43 5.84 -15.21 -6.92
C LYS A 43 6.61 -15.32 -5.62
N GLU A 44 7.54 -16.27 -5.56
CA GLU A 44 8.45 -16.38 -4.42
C GLU A 44 9.24 -15.10 -4.21
N SER A 45 9.55 -14.80 -2.96
CA SER A 45 10.29 -13.58 -2.54
C SER A 45 9.54 -12.26 -2.73
N GLU A 46 8.29 -12.27 -3.17
CA GLU A 46 7.45 -11.07 -3.23
C GLU A 46 6.70 -10.85 -1.91
N SER A 47 6.41 -9.58 -1.64
CA SER A 47 5.66 -9.17 -0.44
C SER A 47 4.24 -8.75 -0.79
N PHE A 48 3.27 -9.14 0.05
CA PHE A 48 1.85 -8.92 -0.20
C PHE A 48 1.13 -8.32 1.00
N VAL A 49 0.08 -7.57 0.71
CA VAL A 49 -0.95 -7.20 1.67
C VAL A 49 -2.17 -8.09 1.40
N LEU A 50 -2.56 -8.89 2.40
CA LEU A 50 -3.67 -9.81 2.31
C LEU A 50 -4.88 -9.26 3.07
N THR A 51 -6.06 -9.29 2.43
CA THR A 51 -7.33 -9.09 3.13
C THR A 51 -7.92 -10.45 3.43
N LEU A 52 -8.03 -10.78 4.71
CA LEU A 52 -8.53 -12.06 5.19
C LEU A 52 -9.94 -11.89 5.76
N GLN A 53 -10.78 -12.89 5.52
CA GLN A 53 -12.11 -12.98 6.11
C GLN A 53 -12.22 -14.28 6.91
N LYS A 54 -12.64 -14.17 8.15
CA LYS A 54 -12.95 -15.31 9.01
C LYS A 54 -14.42 -15.69 8.81
N ASP A 55 -14.69 -16.97 8.57
CA ASP A 55 -16.06 -17.46 8.46
C ASP A 55 -16.82 -17.33 9.79
N LYS A 56 -18.12 -17.06 9.70
CA LYS A 56 -19.01 -17.13 10.85
C LYS A 56 -19.11 -18.59 11.29
N LEU A 57 -19.15 -18.85 12.60
CA LEU A 57 -19.43 -20.19 13.12
C LEU A 57 -20.85 -20.57 12.71
N VAL A 58 -20.99 -21.69 12.04
CA VAL A 58 -22.29 -22.28 11.72
C VAL A 58 -22.74 -23.15 12.91
N ASN A 59 -21.78 -23.84 13.58
CA ASN A 59 -21.99 -24.64 14.79
C ASN A 59 -20.76 -24.55 15.69
N GLU A 60 -20.90 -24.75 17.00
CA GLU A 60 -19.80 -24.66 17.99
C GLU A 60 -18.62 -25.62 17.73
N SER A 61 -18.86 -26.72 17.02
CA SER A 61 -17.84 -27.73 16.66
C SER A 61 -17.10 -27.49 15.36
N SER A 62 -17.46 -26.45 14.57
CA SER A 62 -16.84 -26.17 13.29
C SER A 62 -15.55 -25.35 13.44
N GLN A 63 -14.46 -25.81 12.85
CA GLN A 63 -13.23 -25.01 12.74
C GLN A 63 -13.50 -23.79 11.87
N ARG A 64 -13.14 -22.62 12.38
CA ARG A 64 -13.26 -21.35 11.63
C ARG A 64 -12.23 -21.35 10.50
N ARG A 65 -12.70 -21.24 9.28
CA ARG A 65 -11.83 -21.09 8.12
C ARG A 65 -11.47 -19.61 7.91
N ILE A 66 -10.27 -19.39 7.45
CA ILE A 66 -9.79 -18.08 7.04
C ILE A 66 -9.70 -18.10 5.52
N ASN A 67 -10.43 -17.20 4.88
CA ASN A 67 -10.49 -17.09 3.43
C ASN A 67 -9.74 -15.81 2.99
N VAL A 68 -8.92 -15.94 1.95
CA VAL A 68 -8.30 -14.78 1.31
C VAL A 68 -9.34 -14.11 0.41
N ARG A 69 -9.60 -12.83 0.63
CA ARG A 69 -10.52 -12.01 -0.17
C ARG A 69 -9.81 -11.14 -1.18
N LYS A 70 -8.63 -10.67 -0.85
CA LYS A 70 -7.85 -9.81 -1.72
C LYS A 70 -6.36 -10.00 -1.49
N ILE A 71 -5.61 -9.95 -2.58
CA ILE A 71 -4.14 -9.96 -2.57
C ILE A 71 -3.69 -8.70 -3.31
N LEU A 72 -2.83 -7.92 -2.69
CA LEU A 72 -2.20 -6.76 -3.32
C LEU A 72 -0.68 -6.93 -3.20
N SER A 73 0.04 -6.76 -4.32
CA SER A 73 1.49 -6.66 -4.26
C SER A 73 1.89 -5.41 -3.48
N LEU A 74 2.84 -5.57 -2.55
CA LEU A 74 3.37 -4.43 -1.81
C LEU A 74 4.03 -3.42 -2.75
N ASN A 75 4.70 -3.89 -3.81
CA ASN A 75 5.30 -3.05 -4.84
C ASN A 75 4.25 -2.21 -5.57
N ASP A 76 3.09 -2.79 -5.92
CA ASP A 76 1.99 -2.05 -6.55
C ASP A 76 1.45 -0.95 -5.64
N ILE A 77 1.39 -1.20 -4.32
CA ILE A 77 0.91 -0.23 -3.33
C ILE A 77 1.92 0.91 -3.16
N ILE A 78 3.20 0.59 -3.02
CA ILE A 78 4.28 1.57 -2.78
C ILE A 78 4.46 2.49 -3.99
N ASN A 79 4.34 1.94 -5.19
CA ASN A 79 4.55 2.68 -6.43
C ASN A 79 3.27 3.38 -6.95
N LYS A 80 2.12 3.15 -6.31
CA LYS A 80 0.88 3.83 -6.71
C LYS A 80 0.98 5.33 -6.39
N PRO A 81 0.86 6.21 -7.40
CA PRO A 81 0.88 7.65 -7.15
C PRO A 81 -0.39 8.08 -6.39
N TYR A 82 -0.23 9.02 -5.49
CA TYR A 82 -1.35 9.69 -4.84
C TYR A 82 -2.01 10.67 -5.83
N SER A 83 -3.32 10.82 -5.77
CA SER A 83 -4.03 11.77 -6.64
C SER A 83 -3.81 13.22 -6.21
N LYS A 84 -3.86 13.45 -4.90
CA LYS A 84 -3.69 14.78 -4.31
C LYS A 84 -2.93 14.66 -2.99
N VAL A 85 -2.05 15.62 -2.73
CA VAL A 85 -1.25 15.69 -1.50
C VAL A 85 -1.22 17.12 -0.99
N THR A 86 -1.44 17.28 0.31
CA THR A 86 -1.25 18.56 1.01
C THR A 86 -0.12 18.43 2.02
N ILE A 87 0.89 19.29 1.93
CA ILE A 87 2.06 19.33 2.80
C ILE A 87 2.03 20.58 3.66
N GLU A 88 1.92 20.42 4.96
CA GLU A 88 1.99 21.53 5.93
C GLU A 88 3.40 21.66 6.49
N LEU A 89 3.98 22.83 6.37
CA LEU A 89 5.37 23.14 6.70
C LEU A 89 5.47 24.23 7.78
N ASN A 90 6.57 24.20 8.53
CA ASN A 90 7.00 25.31 9.40
C ASN A 90 7.61 26.45 8.57
N GLU A 91 7.74 27.62 9.19
CA GLU A 91 8.38 28.80 8.57
C GLU A 91 9.86 28.57 8.20
N ASN A 92 10.56 27.70 8.91
CA ASN A 92 11.97 27.37 8.68
C ASN A 92 12.17 26.25 7.63
N CYS A 93 11.18 26.04 6.74
CA CYS A 93 11.28 24.97 5.75
C CYS A 93 12.38 25.25 4.70
N ASP A 94 13.16 24.22 4.35
CA ASP A 94 14.09 24.29 3.22
C ASP A 94 13.33 24.07 1.90
N ILE A 95 12.99 25.18 1.25
CA ILE A 95 12.28 25.18 -0.03
C ILE A 95 13.11 24.53 -1.14
N ASN A 96 14.45 24.66 -1.10
CA ASN A 96 15.30 24.09 -2.15
C ASN A 96 15.38 22.57 -2.02
N GLU A 97 15.44 22.04 -0.80
CA GLU A 97 15.37 20.61 -0.57
C GLU A 97 14.01 20.03 -1.02
N LEU A 98 12.91 20.67 -0.63
CA LEU A 98 11.57 20.25 -1.03
C LEU A 98 11.41 20.28 -2.57
N LYS A 99 11.93 21.32 -3.23
CA LYS A 99 11.90 21.44 -4.69
C LYS A 99 12.63 20.28 -5.38
N LYS A 100 13.79 19.84 -4.85
CA LYS A 100 14.53 18.69 -5.38
C LYS A 100 13.72 17.40 -5.26
N ILE A 101 13.06 17.18 -4.11
CA ILE A 101 12.22 15.99 -3.91
C ILE A 101 11.02 16.00 -4.87
N LEU A 102 10.46 17.17 -5.16
CA LEU A 102 9.26 17.36 -5.98
C LEU A 102 9.59 17.79 -7.44
N GLU A 103 10.80 17.59 -7.94
CA GLU A 103 11.20 18.09 -9.27
C GLU A 103 10.54 17.33 -10.42
N ASN A 104 10.31 16.01 -10.25
CA ASN A 104 9.82 15.15 -11.31
C ASN A 104 8.33 15.38 -11.60
N LYS A 105 7.99 15.53 -12.88
CA LYS A 105 6.61 15.59 -13.36
C LYS A 105 5.90 14.26 -13.10
N GLY A 106 4.59 14.32 -12.84
CA GLY A 106 3.78 13.13 -12.58
C GLY A 106 2.29 13.45 -12.57
N GLN A 107 1.52 12.71 -11.78
CA GLN A 107 0.05 12.78 -11.78
C GLN A 107 -0.55 13.32 -10.48
N THR A 108 0.28 13.63 -9.47
CA THR A 108 -0.17 14.08 -8.16
C THR A 108 -0.30 15.60 -8.11
N GLU A 109 -1.47 16.09 -7.74
CA GLU A 109 -1.67 17.51 -7.40
C GLU A 109 -1.09 17.78 -6.02
N ILE A 110 -0.23 18.81 -5.90
CA ILE A 110 0.42 19.16 -4.64
C ILE A 110 0.04 20.54 -4.19
N SER A 111 -0.48 20.63 -2.97
CA SER A 111 -0.72 21.87 -2.23
C SER A 111 0.26 21.96 -1.06
N ILE A 112 0.81 23.14 -0.83
CA ILE A 112 1.75 23.42 0.27
C ILE A 112 1.14 24.50 1.15
N ILE A 113 1.15 24.28 2.46
CA ILE A 113 0.70 25.24 3.47
C ILE A 113 1.89 25.57 4.36
N ILE A 114 2.35 26.81 4.35
CA ILE A 114 3.42 27.27 5.22
C ILE A 114 2.82 28.00 6.41
N HIS A 115 3.16 27.53 7.62
CA HIS A 115 2.77 28.15 8.87
C HIS A 115 3.83 29.20 9.27
N ASN A 116 3.50 30.47 9.15
CA ASN A 116 4.36 31.59 9.56
C ASN A 116 3.68 32.35 10.69
N LYS A 117 4.20 32.18 11.94
CA LYS A 117 3.62 32.79 13.15
C LYS A 117 2.10 32.56 13.24
N ASN A 118 1.31 33.64 13.01
CA ASN A 118 -0.15 33.61 13.08
C ASN A 118 -0.83 33.51 11.71
N ARG A 119 -0.09 33.25 10.64
CA ARG A 119 -0.62 33.19 9.26
C ARG A 119 -0.33 31.85 8.61
N LYS A 120 -1.26 31.42 7.75
CA LYS A 120 -1.07 30.27 6.84
C LYS A 120 -0.97 30.82 5.42
N ILE A 121 0.06 30.43 4.72
CA ILE A 121 0.27 30.79 3.32
C ILE A 121 0.04 29.54 2.49
N TYR A 122 -0.82 29.64 1.48
CA TYR A 122 -1.24 28.51 0.65
C TYR A 122 -0.60 28.63 -0.73
N TYR A 123 0.01 27.54 -1.18
CA TYR A 123 0.58 27.42 -2.51
C TYR A 123 0.06 26.16 -3.19
N ASN A 124 -0.42 26.27 -4.42
CA ASN A 124 -0.71 25.13 -5.28
C ASN A 124 0.36 25.07 -6.37
N LEU A 125 0.99 23.91 -6.53
CA LEU A 125 1.93 23.76 -7.64
C LEU A 125 1.15 23.72 -8.96
N GLN A 126 1.58 24.54 -9.93
CA GLN A 126 0.89 24.65 -11.22
C GLN A 126 0.87 23.36 -12.02
N ASN A 127 1.89 22.51 -11.86
CA ASN A 127 2.00 21.23 -12.55
C ASN A 127 2.00 20.09 -11.56
N SER A 128 1.33 18.99 -11.92
CA SER A 128 1.35 17.76 -11.15
C SER A 128 2.75 17.19 -11.05
N ARG A 129 3.08 16.55 -9.92
CA ARG A 129 4.38 15.98 -9.61
C ARG A 129 4.29 14.46 -9.45
N LYS A 130 5.42 13.78 -9.59
CA LYS A 130 5.55 12.41 -9.14
C LYS A 130 5.57 12.41 -7.62
N PHE A 131 4.61 11.71 -7.01
CA PHE A 131 4.52 11.56 -5.57
C PHE A 131 3.97 10.18 -5.22
N ASP A 132 4.81 9.33 -4.70
CA ASP A 132 4.53 7.98 -4.25
C ASP A 132 4.92 7.80 -2.79
N PHE A 133 4.86 6.58 -2.28
CA PHE A 133 5.21 6.27 -0.89
C PHE A 133 6.65 6.67 -0.53
N ASN A 134 7.61 6.58 -1.46
CA ASN A 134 8.99 6.96 -1.20
C ASN A 134 9.13 8.47 -1.00
N HIS A 135 8.43 9.27 -1.81
CA HIS A 135 8.35 10.72 -1.64
C HIS A 135 7.68 11.08 -0.32
N LEU A 136 6.57 10.40 0.03
CA LEU A 136 5.88 10.58 1.32
C LEU A 136 6.83 10.33 2.49
N LYS A 137 7.58 9.21 2.47
CA LYS A 137 8.55 8.86 3.51
C LYS A 137 9.67 9.89 3.62
N ALA A 138 10.25 10.29 2.48
CA ALA A 138 11.33 11.26 2.42
C ALA A 138 10.94 12.63 2.97
N ILE A 139 9.73 13.11 2.63
CA ILE A 139 9.24 14.41 3.13
C ILE A 139 8.81 14.30 4.60
N LYS A 140 8.13 13.22 5.00
CA LYS A 140 7.68 13.01 6.38
C LYS A 140 8.83 12.95 7.40
N SER A 141 10.04 12.56 6.98
CA SER A 141 11.21 12.52 7.86
C SER A 141 11.85 13.88 8.11
N LYS A 142 11.37 14.97 7.49
CA LYS A 142 11.95 16.30 7.65
C LYS A 142 11.34 17.03 8.84
N GLU A 143 12.19 17.62 9.68
CA GLU A 143 11.78 18.31 10.91
C GLU A 143 10.87 19.52 10.66
N TYR A 144 10.99 20.16 9.49
CA TYR A 144 10.15 21.27 9.11
C TYR A 144 8.75 20.88 8.61
N VAL A 145 8.45 19.60 8.51
CA VAL A 145 7.14 19.10 8.09
C VAL A 145 6.22 18.88 9.30
N LYS A 146 5.11 19.59 9.34
CA LYS A 146 4.10 19.45 10.39
C LYS A 146 3.13 18.30 10.12
N LYS A 147 2.64 18.23 8.87
CA LYS A 147 1.60 17.27 8.49
C LYS A 147 1.65 17.01 7.00
N ILE A 148 1.32 15.79 6.61
CA ILE A 148 1.04 15.43 5.23
C ILE A 148 -0.33 14.75 5.19
N THR A 149 -1.18 15.21 4.26
CA THR A 149 -2.49 14.62 3.98
C THR A 149 -2.49 14.13 2.54
N VAL A 150 -2.85 12.87 2.32
CA VAL A 150 -2.88 12.17 1.03
C VAL A 150 -4.30 11.70 0.72
#